data_3dcfa4bfd5fbd88944ec20d861e29f70
#
_entry.id   3dcfa4bfd5fbd88944ec20d861e29f70
#
_cell.length_a   1.000
_cell.length_b   1.000
_cell.length_c   1.000
_cell.angle_alpha   90.00
_cell.angle_beta   90.00
_cell.angle_gamma   90.00
#
_symmetry.space_group_name_H-M   'P 1'
#
loop_
_entity.id
_entity.type
_entity.pdbx_description
1 polymer ?
#
loop_
_entity_poly.entity_id
_entity_poly.type
_entity_poly.pdbx_seq_one_letter_code
_entity_poly.pdbx_strand_id
1 'polypeptide(L)'
;MVVKVATPVEIVDGISFRLRTDQIVILEGLTAPAKNSEQEKKAMAKLGELVLKKKVAFEGHAIDTFGRTKAGVKLEDGTDINKKMEEFLATL
;
A
#
# COMPACT_ATOMS: atom_id res chain seq x y z
N MET A 1 9.34 -15.95 8.63
CA MET A 1 8.90 -14.65 8.09
C MET A 1 8.19 -13.86 9.17
N VAL A 2 8.46 -12.58 9.25
CA VAL A 2 7.89 -11.74 10.29
C VAL A 2 6.74 -10.92 9.72
N VAL A 3 5.53 -11.17 10.22
CA VAL A 3 4.38 -10.36 9.88
C VAL A 3 4.33 -9.21 10.88
N LYS A 4 4.29 -7.99 10.39
CA LYS A 4 4.21 -6.78 11.22
C LYS A 4 2.81 -6.18 11.10
N VAL A 5 2.34 -5.59 12.20
CA VAL A 5 1.04 -4.90 12.23
C VAL A 5 1.31 -3.43 12.51
N ALA A 6 0.71 -2.56 11.73
CA ALA A 6 0.87 -1.12 11.90
C ALA A 6 -0.32 -0.37 11.32
N THR A 7 -0.39 0.93 11.59
CA THR A 7 -1.47 1.79 11.10
C THR A 7 -0.91 2.81 10.12
N PRO A 8 -1.32 2.76 8.83
CA PRO A 8 -0.94 3.79 7.88
C PRO A 8 -1.49 5.15 8.29
N VAL A 9 -0.67 6.20 8.16
CA VAL A 9 -1.07 7.56 8.52
C VAL A 9 -1.09 8.50 7.32
N GLU A 10 -0.48 8.10 6.20
CA GLU A 10 -0.42 8.94 5.01
C GLU A 10 -0.29 8.05 3.77
N ILE A 11 -0.95 8.44 2.68
CA ILE A 11 -0.80 7.77 1.40
C ILE A 11 0.28 8.51 0.62
N VAL A 12 1.30 7.77 0.18
CA VAL A 12 2.45 8.34 -0.53
C VAL A 12 2.21 8.42 -2.04
N ASP A 13 1.68 7.32 -2.61
CA ASP A 13 1.30 7.26 -4.02
C ASP A 13 0.22 6.19 -4.21
N GLY A 14 -0.07 5.82 -5.46
CA GLY A 14 -1.14 4.87 -5.76
C GLY A 14 -0.95 3.46 -5.23
N ILE A 15 0.25 3.10 -4.79
CA ILE A 15 0.53 1.75 -4.28
C ILE A 15 1.38 1.76 -3.01
N SER A 16 1.58 2.93 -2.38
CA SER A 16 2.44 3.04 -1.19
C SER A 16 1.81 3.91 -0.12
N PHE A 17 2.15 3.59 1.12
CA PHE A 17 1.70 4.39 2.26
C PHE A 17 2.81 4.48 3.31
N ARG A 18 2.72 5.51 4.15
CA ARG A 18 3.65 5.73 5.26
C ARG A 18 3.00 5.32 6.57
N LEU A 19 3.77 4.61 7.38
CA LEU A 19 3.35 4.19 8.72
C LEU A 19 3.67 5.28 9.74
N ARG A 20 3.09 5.14 10.92
CA ARG A 20 3.35 6.04 12.04
C ARG A 20 4.84 6.10 12.42
N THR A 21 5.59 5.05 12.14
CA THR A 21 7.02 4.96 12.40
C THR A 21 7.88 5.58 11.29
N ASP A 22 7.25 6.25 10.32
CA ASP A 22 7.89 6.81 9.12
C ASP A 22 8.37 5.78 8.11
N GLN A 23 8.14 4.50 8.35
CA GLN A 23 8.43 3.46 7.39
C GLN A 23 7.46 3.56 6.20
N ILE A 24 7.99 3.46 4.99
CA ILE A 24 7.18 3.44 3.76
C ILE A 24 6.99 2.00 3.33
N VAL A 25 5.76 1.61 3.07
CA VAL A 25 5.40 0.27 2.59
C VAL A 25 4.84 0.40 1.18
N ILE A 26 5.40 -0.39 0.26
CA ILE A 26 4.97 -0.45 -1.14
C ILE A 26 4.23 -1.77 -1.34
N LEU A 27 3.07 -1.72 -2.00
CA LEU A 27 2.33 -2.93 -2.34
C LEU A 27 3.10 -3.72 -3.40
N GLU A 28 3.58 -4.90 -3.04
CA GLU A 28 4.38 -5.73 -3.92
C GLU A 28 3.58 -6.24 -5.12
N GLY A 29 4.24 -6.32 -6.27
CA GLY A 29 3.65 -6.87 -7.48
C GLY A 29 2.76 -5.93 -8.27
N LEU A 30 2.64 -4.68 -7.86
CA LEU A 30 1.81 -3.69 -8.54
C LEU A 30 2.67 -2.61 -9.20
N THR A 31 2.12 -2.00 -10.23
CA THR A 31 2.76 -0.87 -10.92
C THR A 31 1.99 0.41 -10.60
N ALA A 32 2.69 1.40 -10.07
CA ALA A 32 2.07 2.68 -9.74
C ALA A 32 1.65 3.42 -11.01
N PRO A 33 0.48 4.07 -11.03
CA PRO A 33 0.11 4.97 -12.13
C PRO A 33 1.11 6.12 -12.24
N ALA A 34 1.11 6.76 -13.42
CA ALA A 34 2.01 7.89 -13.67
C ALA A 34 1.80 9.00 -12.64
N LYS A 35 2.90 9.60 -12.19
CA LYS A 35 2.87 10.63 -11.17
C LYS A 35 2.05 11.84 -11.67
N ASN A 36 1.22 12.39 -10.78
CA ASN A 36 0.33 13.52 -11.05
C ASN A 36 -0.76 13.24 -12.10
N SER A 37 -1.02 11.96 -12.39
CA SER A 37 -2.09 11.59 -13.32
C SER A 37 -3.43 11.47 -12.57
N GLU A 38 -4.53 11.47 -13.34
CA GLU A 38 -5.86 11.19 -12.78
C GLU A 38 -5.90 9.78 -12.16
N GLN A 39 -5.24 8.83 -12.80
CA GLN A 39 -5.16 7.46 -12.30
C GLN A 39 -4.48 7.40 -10.95
N GLU A 40 -3.41 8.16 -10.76
CA GLU A 40 -2.72 8.22 -9.46
C GLU A 40 -3.64 8.77 -8.38
N LYS A 41 -4.37 9.84 -8.67
CA LYS A 41 -5.30 10.44 -7.71
C LYS A 41 -6.37 9.46 -7.30
N LYS A 42 -6.94 8.74 -8.26
CA LYS A 42 -7.96 7.73 -7.99
C LYS A 42 -7.39 6.56 -7.18
N ALA A 43 -6.18 6.11 -7.52
CA ALA A 43 -5.53 5.01 -6.81
C ALA A 43 -5.20 5.42 -5.38
N MET A 44 -4.70 6.63 -5.16
CA MET A 44 -4.42 7.14 -3.81
C MET A 44 -5.69 7.24 -2.97
N ALA A 45 -6.78 7.72 -3.54
CA ALA A 45 -8.05 7.82 -2.84
C ALA A 45 -8.56 6.44 -2.46
N LYS A 46 -8.47 5.47 -3.36
CA LYS A 46 -8.89 4.09 -3.10
C LYS A 46 -8.03 3.44 -2.02
N LEU A 47 -6.73 3.59 -2.11
CA LEU A 47 -5.82 3.02 -1.11
C LEU A 47 -6.07 3.65 0.27
N GLY A 48 -6.27 4.96 0.32
CA GLY A 48 -6.61 5.64 1.57
C GLY A 48 -7.89 5.12 2.19
N GLU A 49 -8.92 4.90 1.37
CA GLU A 49 -10.19 4.34 1.82
C GLU A 49 -10.00 2.94 2.41
N LEU A 50 -9.11 2.15 1.82
CA LEU A 50 -8.87 0.77 2.25
C LEU A 50 -8.02 0.66 3.51
N VAL A 51 -7.00 1.50 3.68
CA VAL A 51 -5.98 1.29 4.73
C VAL A 51 -5.80 2.44 5.72
N LEU A 52 -6.14 3.67 5.34
CA LEU A 52 -5.82 4.83 6.16
C LEU A 52 -6.52 4.75 7.52
N LYS A 53 -5.75 4.93 8.61
CA LYS A 53 -6.23 4.86 9.99
C LYS A 53 -6.78 3.48 10.39
N LYS A 54 -6.47 2.44 9.62
CA LYS A 54 -6.85 1.06 9.95
C LYS A 54 -5.59 0.26 10.23
N LYS A 55 -5.68 -0.74 11.10
CA LYS A 55 -4.56 -1.64 11.31
C LYS A 55 -4.42 -2.58 10.12
N VAL A 56 -3.20 -2.67 9.60
CA VAL A 56 -2.88 -3.59 8.53
C VAL A 56 -1.75 -4.51 8.97
N ALA A 57 -1.78 -5.74 8.48
CA ALA A 57 -0.69 -6.69 8.64
C ALA A 57 0.09 -6.72 7.34
N PHE A 58 1.39 -6.63 7.41
CA PHE A 58 2.22 -6.70 6.22
C PHE A 58 3.43 -7.59 6.43
N GLU A 59 3.84 -8.24 5.35
CA GLU A 59 4.97 -9.16 5.34
C GLU A 59 5.96 -8.63 4.32
N GLY A 60 7.08 -8.10 4.81
CA GLY A 60 8.10 -7.50 3.95
C GLY A 60 8.87 -8.58 3.20
N HIS A 61 8.94 -8.45 1.86
CA HIS A 61 9.68 -9.38 1.02
C HIS A 61 10.98 -8.78 0.51
N ALA A 62 11.08 -7.47 0.43
CA ALA A 62 12.27 -6.79 -0.07
C ALA A 62 12.30 -5.35 0.40
N ILE A 63 13.49 -4.76 0.40
CA ILE A 63 13.69 -3.34 0.69
C ILE A 63 14.33 -2.75 -0.57
N ASP A 64 13.77 -1.64 -1.07
CA ASP A 64 14.32 -1.01 -2.26
C ASP A 64 15.52 -0.12 -1.90
N THR A 65 16.12 0.51 -2.91
CA THR A 65 17.33 1.34 -2.74
C THR A 65 17.09 2.58 -1.86
N PHE A 66 15.83 2.95 -1.64
CA PHE A 66 15.46 4.10 -0.81
C PHE A 66 14.98 3.68 0.59
N GLY A 67 15.16 2.41 0.94
CA GLY A 67 14.74 1.91 2.25
C GLY A 67 13.26 1.63 2.40
N ARG A 68 12.51 1.65 1.31
CA ARG A 68 11.07 1.34 1.35
C ARG A 68 10.86 -0.17 1.31
N THR A 69 9.88 -0.64 2.08
CA THR A 69 9.60 -2.08 2.18
C THR A 69 8.55 -2.48 1.17
N LYS A 70 8.85 -3.44 0.32
CA LYS A 70 7.88 -4.07 -0.58
C LYS A 70 7.20 -5.20 0.17
N ALA A 71 5.89 -5.20 0.21
CA ALA A 71 5.16 -6.14 1.06
C ALA A 71 3.81 -6.54 0.51
N GLY A 72 3.35 -7.71 0.94
CA GLY A 72 1.95 -8.09 0.83
C GLY A 72 1.22 -7.52 2.05
N VAL A 73 0.09 -6.86 1.84
CA VAL A 73 -0.64 -6.15 2.90
C VAL A 73 -2.05 -6.68 3.01
N LYS A 74 -2.49 -6.93 4.24
CA LYS A 74 -3.85 -7.40 4.54
C LYS A 74 -4.43 -6.61 5.70
N LEU A 75 -5.75 -6.45 5.71
CA LEU A 75 -6.47 -5.92 6.85
C LEU A 75 -6.64 -7.00 7.92
N GLU A 76 -7.05 -6.60 9.12
CA GLU A 76 -7.30 -7.54 10.21
C GLU A 76 -8.35 -8.60 9.88
N ASP A 77 -9.31 -8.27 9.03
CA ASP A 77 -10.36 -9.19 8.60
C ASP A 77 -9.91 -10.15 7.48
N GLY A 78 -8.66 -10.05 7.06
CA GLY A 78 -8.12 -10.91 6.00
C GLY A 78 -8.22 -10.34 4.59
N THR A 79 -8.76 -9.13 4.42
CA THR A 79 -8.86 -8.49 3.11
C THR A 79 -7.47 -8.26 2.53
N ASP A 80 -7.22 -8.80 1.34
CA ASP A 80 -5.93 -8.65 0.66
C ASP A 80 -5.89 -7.31 -0.08
N ILE A 81 -5.12 -6.38 0.45
CA ILE A 81 -5.04 -5.02 -0.11
C ILE A 81 -4.34 -5.03 -1.46
N ASN A 82 -3.30 -5.83 -1.62
CA ASN A 82 -2.60 -5.93 -2.91
C ASN A 82 -3.57 -6.37 -4.02
N LYS A 83 -4.37 -7.38 -3.73
CA LYS A 83 -5.35 -7.89 -4.69
C LYS A 83 -6.43 -6.85 -4.99
N LYS A 84 -6.94 -6.16 -3.96
CA LYS A 84 -7.95 -5.12 -4.15
C LYS A 84 -7.43 -3.98 -5.01
N MET A 85 -6.20 -3.55 -4.77
CA MET A 85 -5.60 -2.49 -5.57
C MET A 85 -5.28 -2.94 -6.98
N GLU A 86 -4.83 -4.19 -7.15
CA GLU A 86 -4.59 -4.76 -8.48
C GLU A 86 -5.88 -4.72 -9.31
N GLU A 87 -6.99 -5.19 -8.75
CA GLU A 87 -8.28 -5.16 -9.42
C GLU A 87 -8.72 -3.73 -9.75
N PHE A 88 -8.54 -2.81 -8.81
CA PHE A 88 -8.91 -1.42 -9.01
C PHE A 88 -8.07 -0.76 -10.12
N LEU A 89 -6.76 -0.96 -10.09
CA LEU A 89 -5.85 -0.38 -11.09
C LEU A 89 -6.17 -0.91 -12.48
N ALA A 90 -6.64 -2.14 -12.60
CA ALA A 90 -7.02 -2.73 -13.87
C ALA A 90 -8.25 -2.06 -14.49
N THR A 91 -9.03 -1.31 -13.71
CA THR A 91 -10.24 -0.61 -14.19
C THR A 91 -9.96 0.84 -14.62
N LEU A 92 -8.76 1.33 -14.39
CA LEU A 92 -8.41 2.73 -14.69
C LEU A 92 -8.05 2.97 -16.15
#